data_f60d6652120c4b9299d59e15af8f5eb0
#
_entry.id   f60d6652120c4b9299d59e15af8f5eb0
#
_cell.length_a   1.000
_cell.length_b   1.000
_cell.length_c   1.000
_cell.angle_alpha   90.00
_cell.angle_beta   90.00
_cell.angle_gamma   90.00
#
_symmetry.space_group_name_H-M   'P 1'
#
loop_
_entity.id
_entity.type
_entity.pdbx_description
1 polymer ?
#
loop_
_entity_poly.entity_id
_entity_poly.type
_entity_poly.pdbx_seq_one_letter_code
_entity_poly.pdbx_strand_id
1 'polypeptide(L)'
;MALILILIAFPSFKLLYLMDEVSDPAISVLAEGHQWYWSYQYSDFLNRDYDNIEFDSYMVGEEDLEEGGLRMLEVDNRVILPELTHVRFIITAADVIHSFGMPALGIKCDAYPGRLNAVSVLINREGTYYGQCSEICGILHSSMPIVIQSVSIEKFLT
;
A
#
# COMPACT_ATOMS: atom_id res chain seq x y z
N MET A 1 -11.09 -3.52 -37.71
CA MET A 1 -10.78 -2.67 -36.52
C MET A 1 -11.89 -2.68 -35.46
N ALA A 2 -13.15 -2.36 -35.80
CA ALA A 2 -14.26 -2.34 -34.81
C ALA A 2 -14.44 -3.65 -34.04
N LEU A 3 -14.39 -4.82 -34.71
CA LEU A 3 -14.53 -6.11 -34.07
C LEU A 3 -13.47 -6.36 -32.97
N ILE A 4 -12.21 -6.01 -33.24
CA ILE A 4 -11.11 -6.16 -32.28
C ILE A 4 -11.34 -5.27 -31.05
N LEU A 5 -11.77 -4.02 -31.25
CA LEU A 5 -12.07 -3.10 -30.14
C LEU A 5 -13.23 -3.63 -29.27
N ILE A 6 -14.27 -4.17 -29.88
CA ILE A 6 -15.39 -4.80 -29.16
C ILE A 6 -14.90 -6.00 -28.32
N LEU A 7 -14.07 -6.87 -28.90
CA LEU A 7 -13.52 -8.03 -28.19
C LEU A 7 -12.63 -7.65 -27.00
N ILE A 8 -11.93 -6.51 -27.09
CA ILE A 8 -11.13 -5.97 -25.98
C ILE A 8 -12.00 -5.27 -24.93
N ALA A 9 -13.07 -4.59 -25.34
CA ALA A 9 -13.91 -3.81 -24.45
C ALA A 9 -14.61 -4.67 -23.38
N PHE A 10 -15.16 -5.82 -23.75
CA PHE A 10 -15.87 -6.70 -22.81
C PHE A 10 -15.02 -7.16 -21.62
N PRO A 11 -13.82 -7.76 -21.81
CA PRO A 11 -12.97 -8.13 -20.69
C PRO A 11 -12.46 -6.91 -19.92
N SER A 12 -12.23 -5.77 -20.58
CA SER A 12 -11.80 -4.52 -19.91
C SER A 12 -12.88 -3.97 -18.98
N PHE A 13 -14.14 -3.97 -19.38
CA PHE A 13 -15.24 -3.57 -18.50
C PHE A 13 -15.43 -4.54 -17.34
N LYS A 14 -15.31 -5.85 -17.58
CA LYS A 14 -15.40 -6.84 -16.51
C LYS A 14 -14.30 -6.61 -15.47
N LEU A 15 -13.07 -6.34 -15.90
CA LEU A 15 -11.96 -6.06 -15.01
C LEU A 15 -12.20 -4.76 -14.21
N LEU A 16 -12.68 -3.70 -14.88
CA LEU A 16 -13.01 -2.42 -14.24
C LEU A 16 -14.03 -2.62 -13.10
N TYR A 17 -15.13 -3.34 -13.36
CA TYR A 17 -16.14 -3.60 -12.34
C TYR A 17 -15.62 -4.46 -11.19
N LEU A 18 -14.77 -5.45 -11.46
CA LEU A 18 -14.15 -6.27 -10.41
C LEU A 18 -13.19 -5.47 -9.52
N MET A 19 -12.52 -4.46 -10.07
CA MET A 19 -11.65 -3.56 -9.29
C MET A 19 -12.46 -2.62 -8.38
N ASP A 20 -13.66 -2.22 -8.78
CA ASP A 20 -14.55 -1.36 -8.01
C ASP A 20 -15.44 -2.15 -7.02
N GLU A 21 -15.40 -3.48 -7.07
CA GLU A 21 -16.19 -4.32 -6.16
C GLU A 21 -15.67 -4.18 -4.74
N VAL A 22 -16.55 -3.75 -3.83
CA VAL A 22 -16.24 -3.60 -2.42
C VAL A 22 -16.44 -4.94 -1.72
N SER A 23 -15.34 -5.64 -1.43
CA SER A 23 -15.35 -6.81 -0.55
C SER A 23 -15.30 -6.35 0.91
N ASP A 24 -15.95 -7.08 1.82
CA ASP A 24 -15.80 -6.84 3.25
C ASP A 24 -14.36 -7.18 3.65
N PRO A 25 -13.54 -6.19 4.06
CA PRO A 25 -12.17 -6.45 4.43
C PRO A 25 -12.11 -7.04 5.84
N ALA A 26 -11.15 -7.92 6.07
CA ALA A 26 -10.84 -8.41 7.40
C ALA A 26 -9.98 -7.41 8.18
N ILE A 27 -9.18 -6.61 7.47
CA ILE A 27 -8.27 -5.61 8.05
C ILE A 27 -8.33 -4.35 7.19
N SER A 28 -8.32 -3.19 7.84
CA SER A 28 -8.18 -1.89 7.18
C SER A 28 -6.92 -1.18 7.67
N VAL A 29 -6.14 -0.64 6.73
CA VAL A 29 -4.92 0.12 7.00
C VAL A 29 -5.05 1.48 6.34
N LEU A 30 -4.91 2.54 7.13
CA LEU A 30 -4.77 3.89 6.62
C LEU A 30 -3.31 4.09 6.20
N ALA A 31 -3.07 4.60 4.99
CA ALA A 31 -1.78 5.01 4.49
C ALA A 31 -1.85 6.49 4.13
N GLU A 32 -1.07 7.31 4.80
CA GLU A 32 -1.00 8.75 4.58
C GLU A 32 0.38 9.14 4.04
N GLY A 33 0.39 9.79 2.87
CA GLY A 33 1.62 10.29 2.24
C GLY A 33 2.03 11.64 2.78
N HIS A 34 3.32 11.78 3.08
CA HIS A 34 3.97 13.01 3.52
C HIS A 34 5.18 13.32 2.65
N GLN A 35 5.69 14.52 2.70
CA GLN A 35 6.99 14.90 2.12
C GLN A 35 8.11 14.59 3.12
N TRP A 36 8.86 13.48 3.02
CA TRP A 36 8.86 12.40 2.02
C TRP A 36 8.96 11.07 2.74
N TYR A 37 7.85 10.60 3.27
CA TYR A 37 7.70 9.33 3.97
C TYR A 37 6.22 8.90 3.95
N TRP A 38 5.92 7.71 4.41
CA TRP A 38 4.56 7.24 4.62
C TRP A 38 4.29 7.04 6.10
N SER A 39 3.10 7.40 6.57
CA SER A 39 2.59 6.97 7.87
C SER A 39 1.48 5.95 7.69
N TYR A 40 1.40 5.01 8.61
CA TYR A 40 0.43 3.93 8.58
C TYR A 40 -0.31 3.81 9.90
N GLN A 41 -1.61 3.53 9.82
CA GLN A 41 -2.45 3.29 10.98
C GLN A 41 -3.33 2.05 10.74
N TYR A 42 -3.29 1.10 11.69
CA TYR A 42 -4.20 -0.05 11.69
C TYR A 42 -5.47 0.30 12.46
N SER A 43 -6.61 0.27 11.78
CA SER A 43 -7.88 0.72 12.34
C SER A 43 -8.67 -0.37 13.11
N ASP A 44 -8.29 -1.64 12.97
CA ASP A 44 -9.08 -2.77 13.48
C ASP A 44 -8.67 -3.26 14.87
N PHE A 45 -7.59 -2.72 15.44
CA PHE A 45 -7.08 -3.08 16.77
C PHE A 45 -7.59 -2.14 17.88
N LEU A 46 -8.79 -1.60 17.72
CA LEU A 46 -9.49 -0.80 18.73
C LEU A 46 -9.92 -1.65 19.92
N ASN A 47 -9.00 -1.98 20.80
CA ASN A 47 -9.38 -2.39 22.14
C ASN A 47 -9.55 -1.13 23.00
N ARG A 48 -10.53 -1.10 23.89
CA ARG A 48 -10.89 0.10 24.69
C ARG A 48 -9.75 0.66 25.56
N ASP A 49 -8.64 -0.08 25.67
CA ASP A 49 -7.52 0.22 26.56
C ASP A 49 -6.17 0.38 25.80
N TYR A 50 -6.14 0.31 24.45
CA TYR A 50 -4.92 0.46 23.66
C TYR A 50 -5.11 1.52 22.58
N ASP A 51 -4.10 2.36 22.42
CA ASP A 51 -3.98 3.31 21.33
C ASP A 51 -3.91 2.57 19.97
N ASN A 52 -4.37 3.23 18.91
CA ASN A 52 -4.21 2.71 17.54
C ASN A 52 -2.73 2.42 17.27
N ILE A 53 -2.45 1.33 16.57
CA ILE A 53 -1.10 1.08 16.08
C ILE A 53 -0.86 2.06 14.93
N GLU A 54 0.02 3.02 15.17
CA GLU A 54 0.40 4.04 14.19
C GLU A 54 1.94 4.16 14.17
N PHE A 55 2.52 4.28 12.98
CA PHE A 55 3.95 4.44 12.82
C PHE A 55 4.29 5.12 11.50
N ASP A 56 5.46 5.76 11.49
CA ASP A 56 6.08 6.32 10.30
C ASP A 56 7.04 5.30 9.66
N SER A 57 7.17 5.40 8.35
CA SER A 57 8.00 4.53 7.52
C SER A 57 8.90 5.39 6.65
N TYR A 58 10.18 5.45 6.98
CA TYR A 58 11.20 6.22 6.28
C TYR A 58 12.11 5.29 5.46
N MET A 59 12.60 5.78 4.34
CA MET A 59 13.62 5.09 3.55
C MET A 59 14.90 4.94 4.36
N VAL A 60 15.48 3.75 4.34
CA VAL A 60 16.82 3.49 4.91
C VAL A 60 17.88 4.14 4.03
N GLY A 61 18.78 4.92 4.64
CA GLY A 61 19.94 5.51 3.95
C GLY A 61 20.91 4.45 3.43
N GLU A 62 21.69 4.81 2.42
CA GLU A 62 22.64 3.87 1.80
C GLU A 62 23.74 3.42 2.79
N GLU A 63 24.09 4.29 3.74
CA GLU A 63 25.04 4.05 4.82
C GLU A 63 24.56 3.06 5.89
N ASP A 64 23.23 2.96 6.06
CA ASP A 64 22.60 2.09 7.06
C ASP A 64 22.01 0.83 6.44
N LEU A 65 22.21 0.63 5.13
CA LEU A 65 21.65 -0.51 4.42
C LEU A 65 22.42 -1.79 4.77
N GLU A 66 21.69 -2.83 5.21
CA GLU A 66 22.28 -4.14 5.49
C GLU A 66 22.78 -4.82 4.20
N GLU A 67 23.72 -5.76 4.34
CA GLU A 67 24.22 -6.55 3.21
C GLU A 67 23.08 -7.32 2.53
N GLY A 68 22.91 -7.08 1.23
CA GLY A 68 21.79 -7.66 0.45
C GLY A 68 20.51 -6.84 0.47
N GLY A 69 20.45 -5.73 1.21
CA GLY A 69 19.34 -4.80 1.19
C GLY A 69 19.16 -4.09 -0.16
N LEU A 70 17.93 -3.72 -0.47
CA LEU A 70 17.59 -3.10 -1.74
C LEU A 70 17.69 -1.58 -1.63
N ARG A 71 18.69 -1.01 -2.28
CA ARG A 71 18.92 0.44 -2.35
C ARG A 71 17.66 1.19 -2.81
N MET A 72 17.26 2.23 -2.08
CA MET A 72 16.08 3.08 -2.32
C MET A 72 14.72 2.38 -2.20
N LEU A 73 14.69 1.15 -1.70
CA LEU A 73 13.45 0.39 -1.52
C LEU A 73 13.25 -0.05 -0.06
N GLU A 74 14.31 -0.15 0.74
CA GLU A 74 14.18 -0.54 2.15
C GLU A 74 13.70 0.60 3.02
N VAL A 75 12.90 0.24 4.04
CA VAL A 75 12.37 1.16 5.05
C VAL A 75 12.70 0.65 6.45
N ASP A 76 12.72 1.57 7.42
CA ASP A 76 12.92 1.27 8.83
C ASP A 76 11.73 0.49 9.42
N ASN A 77 10.49 0.86 9.08
CA ASN A 77 9.27 0.22 9.54
C ASN A 77 8.42 -0.27 8.36
N ARG A 78 8.20 -1.58 8.30
CA ARG A 78 7.41 -2.23 7.26
C ARG A 78 5.95 -2.37 7.69
N VAL A 79 5.04 -2.31 6.74
CA VAL A 79 3.64 -2.70 6.97
C VAL A 79 3.55 -4.23 7.00
N ILE A 80 3.14 -4.79 8.12
CA ILE A 80 3.01 -6.24 8.30
C ILE A 80 1.56 -6.64 8.11
N LEU A 81 1.29 -7.59 7.22
CA LEU A 81 -0.05 -8.05 6.89
C LEU A 81 -0.10 -9.59 6.83
N PRO A 82 -1.25 -10.20 7.20
CA PRO A 82 -1.41 -11.64 7.03
C PRO A 82 -1.64 -12.01 5.57
N GLU A 83 -1.09 -13.15 5.14
CA GLU A 83 -1.42 -13.73 3.84
C GLU A 83 -2.86 -14.25 3.80
N LEU A 84 -3.41 -14.48 2.60
CA LEU A 84 -4.75 -15.04 2.34
C LEU A 84 -5.89 -14.25 3.02
N THR A 85 -5.66 -12.98 3.31
CA THR A 85 -6.58 -12.11 4.01
C THR A 85 -6.93 -10.90 3.16
N HIS A 86 -8.21 -10.57 3.07
CA HIS A 86 -8.66 -9.35 2.40
C HIS A 86 -8.31 -8.12 3.23
N VAL A 87 -7.46 -7.27 2.69
CA VAL A 87 -7.03 -6.02 3.30
C VAL A 87 -7.54 -4.84 2.48
N ARG A 88 -8.07 -3.83 3.16
CA ARG A 88 -8.41 -2.54 2.56
C ARG A 88 -7.35 -1.52 2.95
N PHE A 89 -6.72 -0.91 1.97
CA PHE A 89 -5.96 0.31 2.17
C PHE A 89 -6.86 1.52 1.97
N ILE A 90 -6.84 2.43 2.94
CA ILE A 90 -7.42 3.77 2.85
C ILE A 90 -6.25 4.72 2.62
N ILE A 91 -6.23 5.41 1.50
CA ILE A 91 -5.08 6.14 1.01
C ILE A 91 -5.41 7.62 0.95
N THR A 92 -4.58 8.43 1.58
CA THR A 92 -4.68 9.89 1.63
C THR A 92 -3.30 10.54 1.66
N ALA A 93 -3.25 11.85 1.73
CA ALA A 93 -2.03 12.62 1.91
C ALA A 93 -2.25 13.79 2.88
N ALA A 94 -1.20 14.17 3.60
CA ALA A 94 -1.24 15.29 4.55
C ALA A 94 -0.93 16.64 3.90
N ASP A 95 -0.12 16.67 2.85
CA ASP A 95 0.50 17.88 2.32
C ASP A 95 0.26 18.06 0.80
N VAL A 96 0.94 17.32 -0.05
CA VAL A 96 0.83 17.36 -1.51
C VAL A 96 0.26 16.05 -2.04
N ILE A 97 0.03 15.95 -3.33
CA ILE A 97 -0.41 14.71 -3.96
C ILE A 97 0.75 13.73 -4.00
N HIS A 98 0.49 12.49 -3.55
CA HIS A 98 1.36 11.33 -3.69
C HIS A 98 0.61 10.22 -4.43
N SER A 99 1.24 9.09 -4.67
CA SER A 99 0.57 7.91 -5.22
C SER A 99 1.14 6.63 -4.60
N PHE A 100 0.27 5.85 -3.99
CA PHE A 100 0.60 4.57 -3.38
C PHE A 100 0.71 3.52 -4.48
N GLY A 101 1.93 3.25 -4.93
CA GLY A 101 2.21 2.34 -6.04
C GLY A 101 2.89 1.05 -5.58
N MET A 102 2.19 -0.08 -5.70
CA MET A 102 2.70 -1.42 -5.37
C MET A 102 2.43 -2.37 -6.55
N PRO A 103 3.30 -2.39 -7.58
CA PRO A 103 3.08 -3.16 -8.80
C PRO A 103 2.90 -4.67 -8.56
N ALA A 104 3.65 -5.24 -7.61
CA ALA A 104 3.59 -6.67 -7.29
C ALA A 104 2.22 -7.11 -6.71
N LEU A 105 1.46 -6.18 -6.13
CA LEU A 105 0.10 -6.42 -5.63
C LEU A 105 -0.99 -5.85 -6.56
N GLY A 106 -0.59 -5.28 -7.70
CA GLY A 106 -1.52 -4.65 -8.64
C GLY A 106 -2.17 -3.37 -8.13
N ILE A 107 -1.56 -2.70 -7.13
CA ILE A 107 -2.08 -1.48 -6.53
C ILE A 107 -1.40 -0.27 -7.16
N LYS A 108 -2.19 0.69 -7.58
CA LYS A 108 -1.78 2.06 -7.82
C LYS A 108 -2.97 2.97 -7.52
N CYS A 109 -2.83 3.81 -6.50
CA CYS A 109 -3.88 4.70 -6.05
C CYS A 109 -3.29 6.04 -5.62
N ASP A 110 -3.80 7.11 -6.19
CA ASP A 110 -3.34 8.45 -5.84
C ASP A 110 -3.83 8.85 -4.45
N ALA A 111 -2.94 9.50 -3.70
CA ALA A 111 -3.17 10.01 -2.37
C ALA A 111 -3.37 11.53 -2.44
N TYR A 112 -4.61 11.97 -2.26
CA TYR A 112 -4.98 13.39 -2.31
C TYR A 112 -5.19 13.96 -0.91
N PRO A 113 -4.68 15.15 -0.60
CA PRO A 113 -5.03 15.85 0.63
C PRO A 113 -6.55 16.07 0.73
N GLY A 114 -7.12 15.71 1.88
CA GLY A 114 -8.56 15.89 2.15
C GLY A 114 -9.48 14.88 1.46
N ARG A 115 -8.95 13.85 0.78
CA ARG A 115 -9.74 12.78 0.17
C ARG A 115 -9.23 11.41 0.61
N LEU A 116 -10.16 10.53 0.96
CA LEU A 116 -9.88 9.14 1.27
C LEU A 116 -10.21 8.26 0.06
N ASN A 117 -9.20 7.66 -0.53
CA ASN A 117 -9.35 6.66 -1.58
C ASN A 117 -9.20 5.27 -0.96
N ALA A 118 -9.99 4.31 -1.40
CA ALA A 118 -9.92 2.95 -0.91
C ALA A 118 -9.53 1.98 -2.03
N VAL A 119 -8.63 1.05 -1.72
CA VAL A 119 -8.25 -0.05 -2.59
C VAL A 119 -8.18 -1.34 -1.77
N SER A 120 -8.73 -2.42 -2.32
CA SER A 120 -8.71 -3.73 -1.67
C SER A 120 -7.67 -4.65 -2.32
N VAL A 121 -7.01 -5.46 -1.51
CA VAL A 121 -6.02 -6.44 -1.96
C VAL A 121 -6.17 -7.75 -1.19
N LEU A 122 -5.91 -8.86 -1.88
CA LEU A 122 -5.71 -10.18 -1.29
C LEU A 122 -4.27 -10.62 -1.58
N ILE A 123 -3.45 -10.71 -0.53
CA ILE A 123 -2.06 -11.15 -0.66
C ILE A 123 -2.03 -12.67 -0.57
N ASN A 124 -1.67 -13.34 -1.66
CA ASN A 124 -1.79 -14.80 -1.77
C ASN A 124 -0.61 -15.57 -1.18
N ARG A 125 0.49 -14.94 -0.83
CA ARG A 125 1.74 -15.58 -0.37
C ARG A 125 2.47 -14.73 0.63
N GLU A 126 3.15 -15.38 1.58
CA GLU A 126 4.16 -14.74 2.42
C GLU A 126 5.29 -14.16 1.57
N GLY A 127 5.89 -13.08 2.03
CA GLY A 127 7.03 -12.43 1.38
C GLY A 127 7.05 -10.92 1.58
N THR A 128 8.08 -10.29 1.05
CA THR A 128 8.25 -8.84 1.10
C THR A 128 7.92 -8.25 -0.27
N TYR A 129 7.04 -7.27 -0.28
CA TYR A 129 6.56 -6.58 -1.47
C TYR A 129 7.01 -5.13 -1.43
N TYR A 130 7.62 -4.67 -2.52
CA TYR A 130 8.19 -3.34 -2.63
C TYR A 130 7.37 -2.47 -3.58
N GLY A 131 7.18 -1.23 -3.20
CA GLY A 131 6.52 -0.21 -3.98
C GLY A 131 7.22 1.14 -3.83
N GLN A 132 6.76 2.11 -4.61
CA GLN A 132 7.30 3.47 -4.58
C GLN A 132 6.19 4.49 -4.77
N CYS A 133 6.41 5.71 -4.31
CA CYS A 133 5.57 6.84 -4.65
C CYS A 133 5.54 7.01 -6.18
N SER A 134 4.35 7.09 -6.76
CA SER A 134 4.13 7.08 -8.21
C SER A 134 3.47 8.38 -8.72
N GLU A 135 3.51 9.48 -7.93
CA GLU A 135 3.13 10.83 -8.31
C GLU A 135 4.17 11.83 -7.82
N ILE A 136 4.59 12.75 -8.69
CA ILE A 136 5.63 13.74 -8.37
C ILE A 136 5.23 14.60 -7.17
N CYS A 137 6.03 14.56 -6.12
CA CYS A 137 5.72 15.22 -4.84
C CYS A 137 6.84 16.11 -4.30
N GLY A 138 7.89 16.35 -5.06
CA GLY A 138 9.01 17.24 -4.70
C GLY A 138 10.39 16.60 -4.83
N ILE A 139 11.37 17.13 -4.12
CA ILE A 139 12.80 16.81 -4.30
C ILE A 139 13.12 15.37 -3.97
N LEU A 140 12.57 14.83 -2.87
CA LEU A 140 12.80 13.45 -2.42
C LEU A 140 11.70 12.48 -2.86
N HIS A 141 11.01 12.77 -3.98
CA HIS A 141 9.97 11.92 -4.53
C HIS A 141 10.40 10.45 -4.71
N SER A 142 11.64 10.21 -5.13
CA SER A 142 12.19 8.85 -5.29
C SER A 142 12.60 8.18 -3.97
N SER A 143 12.60 8.92 -2.86
CA SER A 143 13.13 8.50 -1.56
C SER A 143 12.05 8.20 -0.53
N MET A 144 10.84 7.86 -0.97
CA MET A 144 9.71 7.44 -0.12
C MET A 144 9.12 6.11 -0.60
N PRO A 145 9.84 5.02 -0.40
CA PRO A 145 9.39 3.68 -0.79
C PRO A 145 8.26 3.18 0.11
N ILE A 146 7.62 2.10 -0.35
CA ILE A 146 6.55 1.40 0.34
C ILE A 146 6.98 -0.06 0.49
N VAL A 147 6.98 -0.59 1.71
CA VAL A 147 7.32 -1.99 1.94
C VAL A 147 6.21 -2.68 2.74
N ILE A 148 5.66 -3.72 2.16
CA ILE A 148 4.67 -4.58 2.80
C ILE A 148 5.31 -5.95 3.02
N GLN A 149 5.27 -6.44 4.25
CA GLN A 149 5.70 -7.79 4.60
C GLN A 149 4.47 -8.64 4.91
N SER A 150 4.21 -9.62 4.04
CA SER A 150 3.15 -10.59 4.26
C SER A 150 3.69 -11.77 5.06
N VAL A 151 2.97 -12.13 6.12
CA VAL A 151 3.32 -13.22 7.04
C VAL A 151 2.13 -14.16 7.24
N SER A 152 2.37 -15.34 7.82
CA SER A 152 1.28 -16.23 8.21
C SER A 152 0.39 -15.57 9.27
N ILE A 153 -0.88 -15.97 9.34
CA ILE A 153 -1.82 -15.42 10.34
C ILE A 153 -1.32 -15.66 11.78
N GLU A 154 -0.64 -16.76 12.03
CA GLU A 154 -0.09 -17.09 13.34
C GLU A 154 0.99 -16.08 13.75
N LYS A 155 1.90 -15.72 12.84
CA LYS A 155 2.94 -14.70 13.07
C LYS A 155 2.37 -13.29 13.19
N PHE A 156 1.27 -13.02 12.52
CA PHE A 156 0.62 -11.72 12.57
C PHE A 156 -0.03 -11.45 13.93
N LEU A 157 -0.52 -12.50 14.62
CA LEU A 157 -1.22 -12.40 15.90
C LEU A 157 -0.28 -12.48 17.13
N THR A 158 1.01 -12.72 16.94
CA THR A 158 2.03 -12.78 18.02
C THR A 158 2.82 -11.50 18.15
#